data_c06c249c4da6ae9c47dab603ee8633df
#
_entry.id   c06c249c4da6ae9c47dab603ee8633df
#
_cell.length_a   1.000
_cell.length_b   1.000
_cell.length_c   1.000
_cell.angle_alpha   90.00
_cell.angle_beta   90.00
_cell.angle_gamma   90.00
#
_symmetry.space_group_name_H-M   'P 1'
#
loop_
_entity.id
_entity.type
_entity.pdbx_description
1 polymer ?
#
loop_
_entity_poly.entity_id
_entity_poly.type
_entity_poly.pdbx_seq_one_letter_code
_entity_poly.pdbx_strand_id
1 'polypeptide(L)'
;TAARFTNNFIHKPTNIEHDKEKIVGHIASAGFSEYGTNKIIGEESIKNLKKPFNIALGAVVYKSANKAFAMALQRSVDPEDSYHNKISASWEVGFTDYNLAVGSKKLSEARIITNEEEKEELKGRLKAYGGNGKTEKGESIYRLITGNIYPLGIGFTVNPAADVKGVFAPPEEYQT
;
A
#
# COMPACT_ATOMS: atom_id res chain seq x y z
N THR A 1 9.11 14.41 -8.66
CA THR A 1 7.73 14.17 -8.22
C THR A 1 7.57 12.83 -7.53
N ALA A 2 7.70 11.67 -8.23
CA ALA A 2 7.55 10.35 -7.60
C ALA A 2 8.56 10.14 -6.45
N ALA A 3 9.83 10.44 -6.65
CA ALA A 3 10.87 10.34 -5.63
C ALA A 3 10.57 11.20 -4.41
N ARG A 4 10.15 12.46 -4.61
CA ARG A 4 9.76 13.34 -3.50
C ARG A 4 8.58 12.79 -2.72
N PHE A 5 7.56 12.28 -3.38
CA PHE A 5 6.41 11.65 -2.73
C PHE A 5 6.84 10.43 -1.92
N THR A 6 7.64 9.54 -2.51
CA THR A 6 8.11 8.31 -1.88
C THR A 6 8.99 8.62 -0.66
N ASN A 7 9.91 9.58 -0.75
CA ASN A 7 10.76 9.98 0.38
C ASN A 7 9.97 10.57 1.55
N ASN A 8 8.80 11.13 1.31
CA ASN A 8 7.93 11.63 2.38
C ASN A 8 7.32 10.52 3.26
N PHE A 9 7.47 9.24 2.91
CA PHE A 9 7.17 8.13 3.81
C PHE A 9 8.20 7.93 4.91
N ILE A 10 9.46 8.36 4.71
CA ILE A 10 10.53 8.17 5.70
C ILE A 10 10.15 8.88 7.00
N HIS A 11 10.40 8.22 8.13
CA HIS A 11 10.02 8.61 9.50
C HIS A 11 8.52 8.55 9.82
N LYS A 12 7.67 8.17 8.87
CA LYS A 12 6.24 7.97 9.16
C LYS A 12 6.03 6.69 9.98
N PRO A 13 5.00 6.64 10.84
CA PRO A 13 4.72 5.50 11.69
C PRO A 13 4.24 4.28 10.90
N THR A 14 4.47 3.12 11.49
CA THR A 14 3.79 1.88 11.12
C THR A 14 2.86 1.44 12.24
N ASN A 15 1.66 1.00 11.90
CA ASN A 15 0.65 0.57 12.86
C ASN A 15 0.04 -0.79 12.49
N ILE A 16 -0.87 -1.29 13.31
CA ILE A 16 -1.64 -2.51 13.07
C ILE A 16 -3.07 -2.11 12.69
N GLU A 17 -3.56 -2.61 11.54
CA GLU A 17 -4.93 -2.44 11.05
C GLU A 17 -5.38 -0.97 10.97
N HIS A 18 -4.47 -0.06 10.62
CA HIS A 18 -4.72 1.39 10.55
C HIS A 18 -5.16 2.03 11.88
N ASP A 19 -4.90 1.36 13.01
CA ASP A 19 -5.19 1.86 14.32
C ASP A 19 -4.05 2.76 14.81
N LYS A 20 -4.34 4.06 14.97
CA LYS A 20 -3.36 5.08 15.38
C LYS A 20 -2.84 4.89 16.80
N GLU A 21 -3.52 4.11 17.62
CA GLU A 21 -3.09 3.77 18.98
C GLU A 21 -2.16 2.54 19.01
N LYS A 22 -2.08 1.79 17.92
CA LYS A 22 -1.26 0.57 17.80
C LYS A 22 -0.02 0.79 16.93
N ILE A 23 0.77 1.81 17.26
CA ILE A 23 2.05 2.06 16.60
C ILE A 23 3.04 0.97 16.98
N VAL A 24 3.67 0.36 15.98
CA VAL A 24 4.62 -0.76 16.17
C VAL A 24 5.99 -0.49 15.56
N GLY A 25 6.19 0.62 14.90
CA GLY A 25 7.48 0.95 14.29
C GLY A 25 7.43 2.23 13.46
N HIS A 26 8.43 2.38 12.58
CA HIS A 26 8.52 3.50 11.65
C HIS A 26 9.14 3.08 10.32
N ILE A 27 8.95 3.89 9.29
CA ILE A 27 9.57 3.75 7.99
C ILE A 27 10.96 4.38 8.03
N ALA A 28 11.99 3.57 7.78
CA ALA A 28 13.40 3.98 7.83
C ALA A 28 13.96 4.35 6.46
N SER A 29 13.45 3.74 5.38
CA SER A 29 13.90 4.00 4.03
C SER A 29 12.77 3.90 3.02
N ALA A 30 12.98 4.50 1.85
CA ALA A 30 12.02 4.47 0.75
C ALA A 30 12.75 4.37 -0.58
N GLY A 31 12.19 3.65 -1.52
CA GLY A 31 12.73 3.45 -2.85
C GLY A 31 11.67 2.89 -3.79
N PHE A 32 12.12 2.25 -4.86
CA PHE A 32 11.24 1.72 -5.89
C PHE A 32 11.60 0.29 -6.24
N SER A 33 10.61 -0.48 -6.64
CA SER A 33 10.84 -1.79 -7.26
C SER A 33 10.07 -1.93 -8.57
N GLU A 34 10.55 -2.82 -9.41
CA GLU A 34 9.91 -3.15 -10.67
C GLU A 34 8.51 -3.74 -10.40
N TYR A 35 7.51 -3.27 -11.16
CA TYR A 35 6.13 -3.72 -10.98
C TYR A 35 6.02 -5.23 -11.18
N GLY A 36 5.37 -5.87 -10.23
CA GLY A 36 5.18 -7.31 -10.25
C GLY A 36 6.34 -8.13 -9.68
N THR A 37 7.45 -7.50 -9.29
CA THR A 37 8.64 -8.15 -8.73
C THR A 37 9.14 -7.41 -7.48
N ASN A 38 10.14 -8.00 -6.80
CA ASN A 38 10.83 -7.36 -5.67
C ASN A 38 12.16 -6.71 -6.08
N LYS A 39 12.47 -6.69 -7.39
CA LYS A 39 13.72 -6.14 -7.89
C LYS A 39 13.76 -4.63 -7.68
N ILE A 40 14.69 -4.18 -6.86
CA ILE A 40 14.92 -2.75 -6.61
C ILE A 40 15.44 -2.08 -7.88
N ILE A 41 14.89 -0.90 -8.19
CA ILE A 41 15.30 -0.07 -9.31
C ILE A 41 15.71 1.33 -8.81
N GLY A 42 16.74 1.88 -9.44
CA GLY A 42 17.25 3.20 -9.09
C GLY A 42 16.29 4.32 -9.47
N GLU A 43 16.39 5.44 -8.76
CA GLU A 43 15.57 6.64 -8.98
C GLU A 43 15.67 7.18 -10.41
N GLU A 44 16.87 7.11 -11.03
CA GLU A 44 17.09 7.54 -12.40
C GLU A 44 16.27 6.73 -13.41
N SER A 45 16.09 5.44 -13.15
CA SER A 45 15.25 4.57 -13.99
C SER A 45 13.79 4.97 -13.95
N ILE A 46 13.29 5.48 -12.80
CA ILE A 46 11.90 5.94 -12.63
C ILE A 46 11.58 7.17 -13.46
N LYS A 47 12.51 8.10 -13.62
CA LYS A 47 12.29 9.34 -14.39
C LYS A 47 11.86 9.07 -15.84
N ASN A 48 12.35 7.98 -16.40
CA ASN A 48 12.11 7.60 -17.81
C ASN A 48 11.13 6.42 -17.93
N LEU A 49 10.61 5.90 -16.82
CA LEU A 49 9.76 4.71 -16.84
C LEU A 49 8.36 5.05 -17.35
N LYS A 50 7.96 4.41 -18.44
CA LYS A 50 6.58 4.45 -18.97
C LYS A 50 5.69 3.33 -18.45
N LYS A 51 6.24 2.48 -17.59
CA LYS A 51 5.55 1.31 -17.00
C LYS A 51 5.22 1.57 -15.54
N PRO A 52 4.20 0.93 -14.97
CA PRO A 52 3.95 0.96 -13.54
C PRO A 52 5.16 0.47 -12.74
N PHE A 53 5.31 0.97 -11.52
CA PHE A 53 6.34 0.56 -10.56
C PHE A 53 5.73 0.46 -9.16
N ASN A 54 6.39 -0.25 -8.26
CA ASN A 54 6.02 -0.28 -6.86
C ASN A 54 6.85 0.72 -6.06
N ILE A 55 6.28 1.23 -4.98
CA ILE A 55 7.01 1.87 -3.90
C ILE A 55 7.50 0.77 -2.96
N ALA A 56 8.81 0.74 -2.68
CA ALA A 56 9.43 -0.15 -1.72
C ALA A 56 9.81 0.64 -0.47
N LEU A 57 9.34 0.19 0.68
CA LEU A 57 9.58 0.84 1.98
C LEU A 57 10.31 -0.12 2.90
N GLY A 58 11.42 0.34 3.49
CA GLY A 58 12.08 -0.35 4.59
C GLY A 58 11.51 0.15 5.92
N ALA A 59 11.04 -0.76 6.75
CA ALA A 59 10.45 -0.44 8.04
C ALA A 59 11.17 -1.14 9.20
N VAL A 60 11.26 -0.46 10.33
CA VAL A 60 11.72 -1.03 11.60
C VAL A 60 10.50 -1.29 12.47
N VAL A 61 10.34 -2.51 12.94
CA VAL A 61 9.25 -2.92 13.84
C VAL A 61 9.82 -3.19 15.24
N TYR A 62 9.26 -2.56 16.25
CA TYR A 62 9.73 -2.64 17.63
C TYR A 62 9.13 -3.87 18.34
N LYS A 63 9.95 -4.86 18.63
CA LYS A 63 9.53 -6.02 19.46
C LYS A 63 9.01 -5.59 20.84
N SER A 64 9.54 -4.51 21.39
CA SER A 64 9.12 -3.95 22.67
C SER A 64 7.72 -3.34 22.64
N ALA A 65 7.26 -2.84 21.49
CA ALA A 65 5.93 -2.27 21.37
C ALA A 65 4.84 -3.36 21.34
N ASN A 66 5.08 -4.43 20.58
CA ASN A 66 4.16 -5.57 20.51
C ASN A 66 4.90 -6.84 20.08
N LYS A 67 5.31 -7.65 21.07
CA LYS A 67 6.07 -8.88 20.84
C LYS A 67 5.29 -9.90 20.02
N ALA A 68 4.00 -10.07 20.29
CA ALA A 68 3.16 -11.05 19.60
C ALA A 68 3.02 -10.68 18.11
N PHE A 69 2.81 -9.41 17.80
CA PHE A 69 2.77 -8.93 16.42
C PHE A 69 4.13 -9.10 15.71
N ALA A 70 5.23 -8.73 16.35
CA ALA A 70 6.56 -8.88 15.77
C ALA A 70 6.87 -10.35 15.42
N MET A 71 6.47 -11.29 16.28
CA MET A 71 6.60 -12.73 16.00
C MET A 71 5.70 -13.18 14.84
N ALA A 72 4.45 -12.72 14.79
CA ALA A 72 3.55 -13.01 13.67
C ALA A 72 4.10 -12.48 12.35
N LEU A 73 4.69 -11.28 12.36
CA LEU A 73 5.33 -10.69 11.18
C LEU A 73 6.55 -11.52 10.73
N GLN A 74 7.41 -11.97 11.65
CA GLN A 74 8.53 -12.86 11.34
C GLN A 74 8.05 -14.15 10.66
N ARG A 75 6.99 -14.77 11.14
CA ARG A 75 6.38 -15.94 10.50
C ARG A 75 5.80 -15.61 9.12
N SER A 76 5.20 -14.44 8.98
CA SER A 76 4.60 -14.03 7.69
C SER A 76 5.65 -13.77 6.59
N VAL A 77 6.86 -13.38 6.94
CA VAL A 77 7.95 -13.16 5.96
C VAL A 77 8.78 -14.43 5.69
N ASP A 78 8.65 -15.46 6.51
CA ASP A 78 9.33 -16.74 6.35
C ASP A 78 8.63 -17.61 5.29
N PRO A 79 9.27 -17.93 4.15
CA PRO A 79 8.65 -18.73 3.10
C PRO A 79 8.35 -20.17 3.54
N GLU A 80 9.02 -20.69 4.58
CA GLU A 80 8.82 -22.04 5.09
C GLU A 80 7.71 -22.13 6.18
N ASP A 81 7.22 -21.00 6.68
CA ASP A 81 6.16 -20.98 7.69
C ASP A 81 4.76 -21.07 7.05
N SER A 82 3.87 -21.83 7.69
CA SER A 82 2.45 -21.94 7.28
C SER A 82 1.70 -20.61 7.32
N TYR A 83 2.22 -19.63 8.03
CA TYR A 83 1.70 -18.26 8.12
C TYR A 83 2.28 -17.33 7.04
N HIS A 84 3.07 -17.86 6.10
CA HIS A 84 3.69 -17.06 5.04
C HIS A 84 2.67 -16.22 4.26
N ASN A 85 3.03 -14.97 3.97
CA ASN A 85 2.21 -14.00 3.24
C ASN A 85 0.83 -13.67 3.86
N LYS A 86 0.61 -13.94 5.15
CA LYS A 86 -0.65 -13.59 5.81
C LYS A 86 -0.75 -12.13 6.22
N ILE A 87 0.39 -11.46 6.46
CA ILE A 87 0.43 -10.04 6.78
C ILE A 87 0.91 -9.27 5.54
N SER A 88 0.16 -8.25 5.19
CA SER A 88 0.46 -7.30 4.12
C SER A 88 0.62 -5.90 4.68
N ALA A 89 1.10 -4.97 3.86
CA ALA A 89 1.15 -3.56 4.18
C ALA A 89 0.14 -2.80 3.34
N SER A 90 -0.58 -1.89 3.96
CA SER A 90 -1.48 -0.96 3.30
C SER A 90 -1.03 0.47 3.60
N TRP A 91 -0.88 1.29 2.57
CA TRP A 91 -0.45 2.66 2.75
C TRP A 91 -1.52 3.54 3.40
N GLU A 92 -1.06 4.53 4.15
CA GLU A 92 -1.88 5.60 4.69
C GLU A 92 -1.50 6.90 4.01
N VAL A 93 -2.43 7.47 3.29
CA VAL A 93 -2.22 8.72 2.54
C VAL A 93 -3.38 9.67 2.74
N GLY A 94 -3.05 10.95 2.92
CA GLY A 94 -3.99 12.03 2.73
C GLY A 94 -3.98 12.45 1.26
N PHE A 95 -5.10 12.90 0.74
CA PHE A 95 -5.21 13.39 -0.63
C PHE A 95 -6.30 14.45 -0.74
N THR A 96 -6.20 15.29 -1.75
CA THR A 96 -7.16 16.39 -1.94
C THR A 96 -8.33 16.00 -2.81
N ASP A 97 -8.17 14.97 -3.67
CA ASP A 97 -9.21 14.58 -4.61
C ASP A 97 -9.04 13.12 -5.07
N TYR A 98 -10.10 12.54 -5.63
CA TYR A 98 -10.09 11.24 -6.26
C TYR A 98 -11.18 11.11 -7.34
N ASN A 99 -10.94 10.22 -8.28
CA ASN A 99 -11.93 9.71 -9.21
C ASN A 99 -12.22 8.24 -8.90
N LEU A 100 -13.20 7.64 -9.57
CA LEU A 100 -13.43 6.21 -9.51
C LEU A 100 -13.00 5.55 -10.81
N ALA A 101 -12.38 4.38 -10.69
CA ALA A 101 -12.08 3.50 -11.83
C ALA A 101 -12.93 2.24 -11.70
N VAL A 102 -13.75 1.97 -12.70
CA VAL A 102 -14.71 0.87 -12.72
C VAL A 102 -14.37 -0.12 -13.81
N GLY A 103 -14.45 -1.42 -13.49
CA GLY A 103 -14.30 -2.53 -14.42
C GLY A 103 -12.90 -3.13 -14.48
N SER A 104 -11.84 -2.34 -14.40
CA SER A 104 -10.46 -2.81 -14.47
C SER A 104 -9.52 -2.09 -13.54
N LYS A 105 -8.44 -2.78 -13.11
CA LYS A 105 -7.28 -2.18 -12.42
C LYS A 105 -6.38 -1.40 -13.38
N LYS A 106 -6.45 -1.70 -14.67
CA LYS A 106 -5.70 -0.99 -15.70
C LYS A 106 -6.48 0.25 -16.12
N LEU A 107 -5.89 1.43 -15.94
CA LEU A 107 -6.54 2.70 -16.24
C LEU A 107 -6.99 2.81 -17.71
N SER A 108 -6.24 2.21 -18.63
CA SER A 108 -6.60 2.19 -20.07
C SER A 108 -7.85 1.36 -20.40
N GLU A 109 -8.26 0.48 -19.50
CA GLU A 109 -9.40 -0.41 -19.65
C GLU A 109 -10.56 -0.04 -18.73
N ALA A 110 -10.31 0.83 -17.74
CA ALA A 110 -11.29 1.22 -16.75
C ALA A 110 -12.17 2.37 -17.27
N ARG A 111 -13.43 2.36 -16.89
CA ARG A 111 -14.31 3.53 -17.00
C ARG A 111 -13.98 4.48 -15.84
N ILE A 112 -13.49 5.68 -16.17
CA ILE A 112 -13.15 6.69 -15.15
C ILE A 112 -14.36 7.59 -14.92
N ILE A 113 -14.79 7.66 -13.66
CA ILE A 113 -15.91 8.49 -13.22
C ILE A 113 -15.34 9.73 -12.55
N THR A 114 -15.64 10.89 -13.10
CA THR A 114 -15.22 12.22 -12.62
C THR A 114 -16.40 13.05 -12.13
N ASN A 115 -17.63 12.67 -12.46
CA ASN A 115 -18.84 13.36 -12.04
C ASN A 115 -19.07 13.16 -10.54
N GLU A 116 -19.27 14.25 -9.80
CA GLU A 116 -19.39 14.22 -8.33
C GLU A 116 -20.65 13.48 -7.84
N GLU A 117 -21.77 13.60 -8.55
CA GLU A 117 -23.02 12.93 -8.18
C GLU A 117 -22.86 11.41 -8.30
N GLU A 118 -22.30 10.93 -9.44
CA GLU A 118 -22.05 9.51 -9.66
C GLU A 118 -20.98 8.96 -8.69
N LYS A 119 -19.95 9.76 -8.35
CA LYS A 119 -18.95 9.40 -7.34
C LYS A 119 -19.60 9.20 -5.97
N GLU A 120 -20.48 10.11 -5.56
CA GLU A 120 -21.13 10.03 -4.25
C GLU A 120 -22.10 8.84 -4.15
N GLU A 121 -22.84 8.53 -5.22
CA GLU A 121 -23.69 7.33 -5.29
C GLU A 121 -22.91 6.03 -5.13
N LEU A 122 -21.71 5.95 -5.71
CA LEU A 122 -20.88 4.75 -5.69
C LEU A 122 -19.91 4.67 -4.50
N LYS A 123 -19.72 5.74 -3.76
CA LYS A 123 -18.77 5.86 -2.64
C LYS A 123 -18.94 4.75 -1.59
N GLY A 124 -20.18 4.47 -1.21
CA GLY A 124 -20.48 3.41 -0.25
C GLY A 124 -20.12 1.99 -0.71
N ARG A 125 -19.86 1.79 -2.00
CA ARG A 125 -19.41 0.51 -2.56
C ARG A 125 -17.91 0.27 -2.40
N LEU A 126 -17.14 1.34 -2.15
CA LEU A 126 -15.68 1.23 -1.96
C LEU A 126 -15.35 0.49 -0.66
N LYS A 127 -14.34 -0.38 -0.69
CA LYS A 127 -13.82 -1.07 0.51
C LYS A 127 -13.40 -0.10 1.61
N ALA A 128 -12.84 1.06 1.25
CA ALA A 128 -12.44 2.09 2.19
C ALA A 128 -13.60 2.68 3.01
N TYR A 129 -14.84 2.51 2.56
CA TYR A 129 -16.07 2.96 3.24
C TYR A 129 -16.97 1.77 3.65
N GLY A 130 -16.39 0.58 3.79
CA GLY A 130 -17.12 -0.62 4.23
C GLY A 130 -17.85 -1.38 3.13
N GLY A 131 -17.73 -0.97 1.88
CA GLY A 131 -18.32 -1.68 0.74
C GLY A 131 -17.52 -2.93 0.34
N ASN A 132 -18.07 -3.69 -0.58
CA ASN A 132 -17.44 -4.92 -1.10
C ASN A 132 -16.46 -4.67 -2.26
N GLY A 133 -16.29 -3.43 -2.72
CA GLY A 133 -15.44 -3.05 -3.85
C GLY A 133 -16.05 -3.40 -5.21
N LYS A 134 -17.38 -3.53 -5.30
CA LYS A 134 -18.08 -3.85 -6.56
C LYS A 134 -19.31 -2.98 -6.74
N THR A 135 -19.63 -2.66 -8.00
CA THR A 135 -20.89 -2.06 -8.40
C THR A 135 -22.04 -3.08 -8.27
N GLU A 136 -23.27 -2.65 -8.46
CA GLU A 136 -24.44 -3.55 -8.50
C GLU A 136 -24.36 -4.58 -9.63
N LYS A 137 -23.67 -4.22 -10.71
CA LYS A 137 -23.43 -5.11 -11.86
C LYS A 137 -22.26 -6.08 -11.63
N GLY A 138 -21.64 -6.07 -10.45
CA GLY A 138 -20.50 -6.93 -10.11
C GLY A 138 -19.15 -6.47 -10.66
N GLU A 139 -19.08 -5.28 -11.28
CA GLU A 139 -17.82 -4.69 -11.76
C GLU A 139 -16.97 -4.23 -10.59
N SER A 140 -15.67 -4.49 -10.64
CA SER A 140 -14.74 -3.99 -9.61
C SER A 140 -14.68 -2.47 -9.63
N ILE A 141 -14.65 -1.85 -8.46
CA ILE A 141 -14.56 -0.40 -8.30
C ILE A 141 -13.35 -0.04 -7.44
N TYR A 142 -12.56 0.92 -7.90
CA TYR A 142 -11.36 1.41 -7.26
C TYR A 142 -11.37 2.93 -7.14
N ARG A 143 -10.71 3.41 -6.12
CA ARG A 143 -10.46 4.84 -5.95
C ARG A 143 -9.14 5.20 -6.65
N LEU A 144 -9.22 6.05 -7.66
CA LEU A 144 -8.09 6.64 -8.36
C LEU A 144 -7.75 7.97 -7.67
N ILE A 145 -6.71 7.97 -6.86
CA ILE A 145 -6.27 9.16 -6.14
C ILE A 145 -5.73 10.20 -7.12
N THR A 146 -6.22 11.42 -7.00
CA THR A 146 -5.82 12.59 -7.81
C THR A 146 -5.46 13.77 -6.91
N GLY A 147 -4.98 14.85 -7.48
CA GLY A 147 -4.57 16.04 -6.72
C GLY A 147 -3.28 15.85 -5.94
N ASN A 148 -3.18 16.52 -4.79
CA ASN A 148 -2.02 16.40 -3.90
C ASN A 148 -2.17 15.15 -3.03
N ILE A 149 -1.06 14.44 -2.82
CA ILE A 149 -1.00 13.22 -2.03
C ILE A 149 0.05 13.40 -0.93
N TYR A 150 -0.32 13.04 0.29
CA TYR A 150 0.50 13.20 1.49
C TYR A 150 0.68 11.83 2.18
N PRO A 151 1.90 11.25 2.19
CA PRO A 151 2.19 10.04 2.94
C PRO A 151 2.00 10.27 4.44
N LEU A 152 1.27 9.38 5.09
CA LEU A 152 1.01 9.41 6.54
C LEU A 152 1.63 8.23 7.27
N GLY A 153 1.84 7.11 6.59
CA GLY A 153 2.40 5.90 7.15
C GLY A 153 1.96 4.65 6.42
N ILE A 154 2.12 3.52 7.06
CA ILE A 154 1.58 2.23 6.63
C ILE A 154 0.89 1.53 7.79
N GLY A 155 -0.19 0.81 7.48
CA GLY A 155 -0.81 -0.16 8.37
C GLY A 155 -0.47 -1.57 7.95
N PHE A 156 0.02 -2.39 8.86
CA PHE A 156 0.10 -3.83 8.65
C PHE A 156 -1.29 -4.44 8.80
N THR A 157 -1.72 -5.24 7.84
CA THR A 157 -3.08 -5.78 7.80
C THR A 157 -3.11 -7.18 7.21
N VAL A 158 -4.07 -7.99 7.62
CA VAL A 158 -4.39 -9.28 7.00
C VAL A 158 -5.41 -9.16 5.87
N ASN A 159 -6.00 -7.96 5.68
CA ASN A 159 -7.02 -7.71 4.67
C ASN A 159 -6.75 -6.38 3.92
N PRO A 160 -5.72 -6.31 3.07
CA PRO A 160 -5.37 -5.08 2.36
C PRO A 160 -6.47 -4.66 1.38
N ALA A 161 -6.79 -3.36 1.35
CA ALA A 161 -7.76 -2.79 0.41
C ALA A 161 -7.22 -2.69 -1.02
N ALA A 162 -5.90 -2.61 -1.18
CA ALA A 162 -5.21 -2.56 -2.47
C ALA A 162 -4.50 -3.88 -2.78
N ASP A 163 -4.13 -4.06 -4.04
CA ASP A 163 -3.29 -5.17 -4.47
C ASP A 163 -1.83 -4.84 -4.14
N VAL A 164 -1.32 -5.42 -3.08
CA VAL A 164 0.02 -5.18 -2.58
C VAL A 164 0.90 -6.42 -2.78
N LYS A 165 2.21 -6.21 -2.87
CA LYS A 165 3.19 -7.31 -3.04
C LYS A 165 3.49 -8.06 -1.74
N GLY A 166 3.02 -7.55 -0.62
CA GLY A 166 3.26 -8.13 0.70
C GLY A 166 4.44 -7.52 1.43
N VAL A 167 4.84 -8.20 2.49
CA VAL A 167 5.95 -7.82 3.36
C VAL A 167 7.03 -8.89 3.24
N PHE A 168 8.28 -8.48 3.10
CA PHE A 168 9.43 -9.36 2.91
C PHE A 168 10.49 -9.07 3.95
N ALA A 169 11.24 -10.09 4.37
CA ALA A 169 12.47 -9.88 5.13
C ALA A 169 13.53 -9.25 4.21
N PRO A 170 14.39 -8.37 4.75
CA PRO A 170 15.56 -7.91 3.99
C PRO A 170 16.45 -9.10 3.64
N PRO A 171 17.25 -9.01 2.56
CA PRO A 171 18.26 -10.02 2.23
C PRO A 171 19.19 -10.29 3.42
N GLU A 172 19.71 -11.52 3.54
CA GLU A 172 20.55 -11.93 4.67
C GLU A 172 21.75 -11.01 4.91
N GLU A 173 22.32 -10.45 3.85
CA GLU A 173 23.44 -9.50 3.91
C GLU A 173 23.12 -8.20 4.69
N TYR A 174 21.86 -7.90 4.95
CA TYR A 174 21.40 -6.74 5.74
C TYR A 174 20.81 -7.12 7.10
N GLN A 175 20.92 -8.38 7.53
CA GLN A 175 20.36 -8.86 8.80
C GLN A 175 21.37 -8.88 9.96
N THR A 176 22.57 -8.34 9.80
CA THR A 176 23.64 -8.27 10.83
C THR A 176 23.42 -7.14 11.81
#